data_d789d188c6c7668566c43c5fc8df83ee
#
_entry.id   d789d188c6c7668566c43c5fc8df83ee
#
_cell.length_a   1.000
_cell.length_b   1.000
_cell.length_c   1.000
_cell.angle_alpha   90.00
_cell.angle_beta   90.00
_cell.angle_gamma   90.00
#
_symmetry.space_group_name_H-M   'P 1'
#
loop_
_entity.id
_entity.type
_entity.pdbx_description
1 polymer ?
#
loop_
_entity_poly.entity_id
_entity_poly.type
_entity_poly.pdbx_seq_one_letter_code
_entity_poly.pdbx_strand_id
1 'polypeptide(L)'
;SEMASEGTAYANAYFVKNWYAIPNLPIYNEDGSFYEGFPLDQLNVPNPLRDQGLDKNTSEVLRSTNSLWASYKIIEGLTIKETISYDFIDNQSTTYWPMNSNNGEAYNGLMIKYPYQHHNIYSSTVLNYTNTFADKHNLDVLLGWDVDDRKEQFVQAVGANYPHDKLPELGNTSEP
;
A
#
# COMPACT_ATOMS: atom_id res chain seq x y z
N SER A 1 3.37 0.85 6.26
CA SER A 1 4.40 0.15 5.51
C SER A 1 3.90 -1.26 5.20
N GLU A 2 3.22 -1.43 4.10
CA GLU A 2 2.92 -2.77 3.60
C GLU A 2 4.16 -3.32 2.93
N MET A 3 4.69 -4.39 3.50
CA MET A 3 5.65 -5.23 2.80
C MET A 3 4.88 -5.99 1.73
N ALA A 4 5.20 -5.73 0.47
CA ALA A 4 4.70 -6.54 -0.61
C ALA A 4 5.09 -7.99 -0.35
N SER A 5 4.11 -8.80 -0.04
CA SER A 5 4.26 -10.23 0.14
C SER A 5 4.20 -10.91 -1.21
N GLU A 6 5.33 -11.07 -1.89
CA GLU A 6 5.44 -12.10 -2.93
C GLU A 6 6.89 -12.29 -3.31
N GLY A 7 7.31 -13.53 -3.48
CA GLY A 7 8.70 -13.95 -3.56
C GLY A 7 9.54 -13.34 -4.69
N THR A 8 8.94 -12.65 -5.65
CA THR A 8 9.62 -11.89 -6.70
C THR A 8 10.01 -10.47 -6.26
N ALA A 9 9.28 -9.88 -5.31
CA ALA A 9 9.57 -8.55 -4.79
C ALA A 9 10.87 -8.51 -3.98
N TYR A 10 11.22 -9.61 -3.32
CA TYR A 10 12.47 -9.71 -2.55
C TYR A 10 13.72 -9.76 -3.44
N ALA A 11 13.64 -10.42 -4.58
CA ALA A 11 14.78 -10.50 -5.51
C ALA A 11 15.13 -9.13 -6.11
N ASN A 12 14.16 -8.24 -6.18
CA ASN A 12 14.31 -6.88 -6.72
C ASN A 12 14.46 -5.80 -5.65
N ALA A 13 14.35 -6.15 -4.36
CA ALA A 13 14.56 -5.18 -3.29
C ALA A 13 16.02 -4.73 -3.26
N TYR A 14 16.26 -3.43 -3.28
CA TYR A 14 17.61 -2.83 -3.21
C TYR A 14 18.41 -3.36 -2.04
N PHE A 15 17.76 -3.62 -0.91
CA PHE A 15 18.40 -4.19 0.28
C PHE A 15 19.01 -5.56 -0.01
N VAL A 16 18.28 -6.45 -0.70
CA VAL A 16 18.76 -7.80 -1.04
C VAL A 16 19.88 -7.73 -2.09
N LYS A 17 19.75 -6.87 -3.09
CA LYS A 17 20.80 -6.64 -4.09
C LYS A 17 22.09 -6.11 -3.45
N ASN A 18 21.96 -5.19 -2.48
CA ASN A 18 23.13 -4.69 -1.72
C ASN A 18 23.80 -5.77 -0.85
N TRP A 19 23.04 -6.72 -0.36
CA TRP A 19 23.59 -7.82 0.43
C TRP A 19 24.48 -8.76 -0.40
N TYR A 20 24.13 -8.96 -1.67
CA TYR A 20 24.92 -9.76 -2.61
C TYR A 20 25.99 -8.95 -3.34
N ALA A 21 26.02 -7.63 -3.19
CA ALA A 21 27.03 -6.80 -3.82
C ALA A 21 28.42 -7.11 -3.26
N ILE A 22 29.37 -7.33 -4.16
CA ILE A 22 30.76 -7.61 -3.76
C ILE A 22 31.42 -6.28 -3.33
N PRO A 23 31.95 -6.16 -2.09
CA PRO A 23 32.41 -4.88 -1.54
C PRO A 23 33.57 -4.23 -2.31
N ASN A 24 34.31 -4.99 -3.10
CA ASN A 24 35.50 -4.52 -3.81
C ASN A 24 35.25 -4.06 -5.23
N LEU A 25 34.00 -4.01 -5.67
CA LEU A 25 33.70 -3.61 -7.04
C LEU A 25 33.39 -2.11 -7.11
N PRO A 26 33.89 -1.46 -8.16
CA PRO A 26 33.59 -0.06 -8.36
C PRO A 26 32.10 0.11 -8.69
N ILE A 27 31.50 1.16 -8.18
CA ILE A 27 30.11 1.54 -8.48
C ILE A 27 30.04 2.22 -9.84
N TYR A 28 31.10 2.97 -10.19
CA TYR A 28 31.21 3.75 -11.41
C TYR A 28 32.45 3.36 -12.19
N ASN A 29 32.38 3.44 -13.47
CA ASN A 29 33.51 3.41 -14.39
C ASN A 29 34.33 4.71 -14.30
N GLU A 30 35.52 4.75 -14.89
CA GLU A 30 36.37 5.94 -14.95
C GLU A 30 35.71 7.13 -15.67
N ASP A 31 34.80 6.86 -16.58
CA ASP A 31 34.00 7.85 -17.32
C ASP A 31 32.77 8.38 -16.56
N GLY A 32 32.52 7.89 -15.33
CA GLY A 32 31.40 8.24 -14.49
C GLY A 32 30.09 7.52 -14.78
N SER A 33 30.08 6.61 -15.75
CA SER A 33 28.94 5.70 -15.98
C SER A 33 28.85 4.63 -14.90
N PHE A 34 27.67 4.04 -14.68
CA PHE A 34 27.54 2.93 -13.74
C PHE A 34 28.31 1.71 -14.25
N TYR A 35 29.03 1.06 -13.33
CA TYR A 35 29.73 -0.17 -13.62
C TYR A 35 28.71 -1.30 -13.85
N GLU A 36 28.69 -1.90 -15.04
CA GLU A 36 27.74 -2.95 -15.43
C GLU A 36 28.35 -4.35 -15.45
N GLY A 37 29.65 -4.43 -15.23
CA GLY A 37 30.40 -5.65 -15.44
C GLY A 37 30.54 -6.51 -14.21
N PHE A 38 29.76 -7.56 -14.11
CA PHE A 38 30.08 -8.75 -13.35
C PHE A 38 30.19 -9.95 -14.28
N PRO A 39 31.37 -10.28 -14.72
CA PRO A 39 31.64 -11.59 -15.26
C PRO A 39 32.01 -12.56 -14.12
N LEU A 40 31.16 -12.77 -13.18
CA LEU A 40 31.18 -13.97 -12.38
C LEU A 40 30.06 -14.85 -12.92
N ASP A 41 30.48 -15.86 -13.62
CA ASP A 41 29.71 -16.82 -14.44
C ASP A 41 28.43 -17.42 -13.80
N GLN A 42 28.00 -16.99 -12.65
CA GLN A 42 26.84 -17.57 -11.97
C GLN A 42 25.97 -16.60 -11.16
N LEU A 43 26.40 -15.35 -10.95
CA LEU A 43 25.63 -14.37 -10.19
C LEU A 43 25.64 -13.05 -10.96
N ASN A 44 24.72 -12.92 -11.91
CA ASN A 44 24.46 -11.65 -12.54
C ASN A 44 23.79 -10.71 -11.50
N VAL A 45 24.63 -10.12 -10.62
CA VAL A 45 24.15 -9.15 -9.62
C VAL A 45 24.27 -7.77 -10.23
N PRO A 46 23.14 -7.20 -10.66
CA PRO A 46 23.13 -5.88 -11.25
C PRO A 46 23.56 -4.82 -10.23
N ASN A 47 24.15 -3.72 -10.70
CA ASN A 47 24.55 -2.61 -9.84
C ASN A 47 23.32 -2.01 -9.15
N PRO A 48 23.15 -2.15 -7.83
CA PRO A 48 21.95 -1.74 -7.12
C PRO A 48 21.74 -0.22 -7.12
N LEU A 49 22.81 0.57 -7.23
CA LEU A 49 22.73 2.03 -7.26
C LEU A 49 22.25 2.55 -8.61
N ARG A 50 22.55 1.85 -9.70
CA ARG A 50 21.98 2.14 -11.02
C ARG A 50 20.46 2.05 -10.97
N ASP A 51 19.93 0.94 -10.52
CA ASP A 51 18.48 0.71 -10.46
C ASP A 51 17.79 1.69 -9.50
N GLN A 52 18.41 1.98 -8.35
CA GLN A 52 17.88 2.93 -7.39
C GLN A 52 17.70 4.35 -7.97
N GLY A 53 18.58 4.74 -8.90
CA GLY A 53 18.50 6.03 -9.57
C GLY A 53 17.49 6.07 -10.73
N LEU A 54 17.21 4.90 -11.34
CA LEU A 54 16.40 4.78 -12.55
C LEU A 54 14.96 4.35 -12.24
N ASP A 55 14.80 3.33 -11.41
CA ASP A 55 13.50 2.77 -11.08
C ASP A 55 12.68 3.76 -10.23
N LYS A 56 11.42 3.90 -10.58
CA LYS A 56 10.49 4.78 -9.85
C LYS A 56 9.40 3.93 -9.22
N ASN A 57 9.21 4.11 -7.92
CA ASN A 57 8.10 3.52 -7.18
C ASN A 57 7.48 4.63 -6.34
N THR A 58 6.26 5.00 -6.69
CA THR A 58 5.50 6.05 -6.02
C THR A 58 4.22 5.49 -5.47
N SER A 59 3.85 5.92 -4.28
CA SER A 59 2.57 5.58 -3.65
C SER A 59 2.03 6.83 -3.00
N GLU A 60 0.86 7.27 -3.46
CA GLU A 60 0.11 8.38 -2.88
C GLU A 60 -1.07 7.81 -2.13
N VAL A 61 -1.14 8.08 -0.83
CA VAL A 61 -2.19 7.57 0.04
C VAL A 61 -2.98 8.72 0.62
N LEU A 62 -4.26 8.77 0.28
CA LEU A 62 -5.25 9.62 0.94
C LEU A 62 -6.05 8.76 1.92
N ARG A 63 -6.02 9.11 3.20
CA ARG A 63 -6.83 8.47 4.23
C ARG A 63 -7.70 9.49 4.95
N SER A 64 -8.96 9.16 5.12
CA SER A 64 -9.92 9.95 5.90
C SER A 64 -10.67 9.04 6.85
N THR A 65 -10.53 9.29 8.15
CA THR A 65 -11.26 8.57 9.20
C THR A 65 -12.15 9.57 9.93
N ASN A 66 -13.43 9.33 9.91
CA ASN A 66 -14.43 10.17 10.54
C ASN A 66 -15.26 9.34 11.49
N SER A 67 -15.58 9.87 12.67
CA SER A 67 -16.46 9.24 13.64
C SER A 67 -17.39 10.27 14.23
N LEU A 68 -18.66 9.93 14.26
CA LEU A 68 -19.71 10.74 14.88
C LEU A 68 -20.45 9.87 15.87
N TRP A 69 -20.79 10.41 17.01
CA TRP A 69 -21.62 9.73 18.00
C TRP A 69 -22.69 10.65 18.54
N ALA A 70 -23.80 10.04 18.94
CA ALA A 70 -24.89 10.71 19.63
C ALA A 70 -25.38 9.82 20.77
N SER A 71 -25.80 10.43 21.86
CA SER A 71 -26.40 9.72 23.00
C SER A 71 -27.71 10.40 23.38
N TYR A 72 -28.73 9.59 23.62
CA TYR A 72 -30.05 10.06 24.00
C TYR A 72 -30.60 9.29 25.19
N LYS A 73 -31.04 10.02 26.21
CA LYS A 73 -31.73 9.45 27.39
C LYS A 73 -33.20 9.25 27.03
N ILE A 74 -33.64 8.01 26.86
CA ILE A 74 -35.02 7.66 26.46
C ILE A 74 -35.96 7.87 27.62
N ILE A 75 -35.62 7.29 28.77
CA ILE A 75 -36.30 7.45 30.05
C ILE A 75 -35.25 7.48 31.19
N GLU A 76 -35.67 7.69 32.41
CA GLU A 76 -34.75 7.58 33.53
C GLU A 76 -34.12 6.18 33.63
N GLY A 77 -32.80 6.15 33.74
CA GLY A 77 -32.03 4.92 33.74
C GLY A 77 -31.76 4.30 32.35
N LEU A 78 -32.48 4.66 31.27
CA LEU A 78 -32.29 4.07 29.95
C LEU A 78 -31.70 5.08 28.94
N THR A 79 -30.53 4.75 28.44
CA THR A 79 -29.80 5.56 27.48
C THR A 79 -29.44 4.73 26.24
N ILE A 80 -29.64 5.30 25.07
CA ILE A 80 -29.15 4.78 23.80
C ILE A 80 -27.97 5.63 23.32
N LYS A 81 -26.93 4.99 22.85
CA LYS A 81 -25.78 5.64 22.21
C LYS A 81 -25.55 5.01 20.84
N GLU A 82 -25.48 5.85 19.84
CA GLU A 82 -25.11 5.47 18.47
C GLU A 82 -23.76 6.06 18.13
N THR A 83 -22.90 5.25 17.49
CA THR A 83 -21.62 5.68 16.96
C THR A 83 -21.53 5.23 15.51
N ILE A 84 -21.32 6.15 14.60
CA ILE A 84 -21.11 5.86 13.17
C ILE A 84 -19.71 6.31 12.81
N SER A 85 -18.94 5.42 12.21
CA SER A 85 -17.60 5.70 11.73
C SER A 85 -17.50 5.38 10.25
N TYR A 86 -16.79 6.23 9.52
CA TYR A 86 -16.46 6.04 8.11
C TYR A 86 -14.96 6.17 7.91
N ASP A 87 -14.33 5.11 7.42
CA ASP A 87 -12.92 5.08 7.05
C ASP A 87 -12.78 4.89 5.54
N PHE A 88 -12.01 5.78 4.94
CA PHE A 88 -11.74 5.80 3.51
C PHE A 88 -10.25 5.83 3.27
N ILE A 89 -9.77 4.95 2.40
CA ILE A 89 -8.39 4.92 1.92
C ILE A 89 -8.43 4.89 0.40
N ASP A 90 -7.71 5.83 -0.22
CA ASP A 90 -7.37 5.81 -1.64
C ASP A 90 -5.86 5.75 -1.77
N ASN A 91 -5.34 4.67 -2.34
CA ASN A 91 -3.92 4.46 -2.57
C ASN A 91 -3.66 4.35 -4.07
N GLN A 92 -2.87 5.29 -4.61
CA GLN A 92 -2.45 5.33 -6.00
C GLN A 92 -0.98 4.90 -6.07
N SER A 93 -0.74 3.63 -6.35
CA SER A 93 0.61 3.09 -6.48
C SER A 93 1.02 2.95 -7.94
N THR A 94 2.22 3.42 -8.25
CA THR A 94 2.81 3.33 -9.59
C THR A 94 4.25 2.87 -9.47
N THR A 95 4.58 1.78 -10.16
CA THR A 95 5.94 1.29 -10.35
C THR A 95 6.32 1.47 -11.81
N TYR A 96 7.47 2.08 -12.06
CA TYR A 96 8.02 2.25 -13.40
C TYR A 96 9.48 1.81 -13.41
N TRP A 97 9.79 0.88 -14.33
CA TRP A 97 11.12 0.39 -14.64
C TRP A 97 11.50 0.85 -16.03
N PRO A 98 12.44 1.80 -16.18
CA PRO A 98 12.88 2.28 -17.48
C PRO A 98 13.58 1.19 -18.31
N MET A 99 13.64 1.38 -19.63
CA MET A 99 14.30 0.46 -20.54
C MET A 99 15.77 0.20 -20.23
N ASN A 100 16.44 1.20 -19.63
CA ASN A 100 17.85 1.15 -19.28
C ASN A 100 18.11 0.69 -17.82
N SER A 101 17.08 0.27 -17.08
CA SER A 101 17.24 -0.37 -15.78
C SER A 101 17.32 -1.89 -15.92
N ASN A 102 17.99 -2.55 -14.97
CA ASN A 102 18.06 -4.01 -14.97
C ASN A 102 16.69 -4.69 -14.85
N ASN A 103 15.74 -4.02 -14.19
CA ASN A 103 14.38 -4.53 -14.01
C ASN A 103 13.52 -4.32 -15.27
N GLY A 104 13.76 -3.24 -16.01
CA GLY A 104 12.97 -2.84 -17.16
C GLY A 104 13.51 -3.34 -18.51
N GLU A 105 14.79 -3.71 -18.60
CA GLU A 105 15.45 -4.09 -19.86
C GLU A 105 14.74 -5.25 -20.56
N ALA A 106 14.37 -6.30 -19.82
CA ALA A 106 13.69 -7.48 -20.37
C ALA A 106 12.31 -7.17 -20.97
N TYR A 107 11.68 -6.07 -20.55
CA TYR A 107 10.35 -5.63 -20.96
C TYR A 107 10.39 -4.43 -21.91
N ASN A 108 11.59 -3.94 -22.25
CA ASN A 108 11.76 -2.68 -22.96
C ASN A 108 10.99 -1.54 -22.24
N GLY A 109 11.16 -1.47 -20.91
CA GLY A 109 10.41 -0.62 -20.01
C GLY A 109 9.08 -1.24 -19.56
N LEU A 110 8.79 -1.12 -18.26
CA LEU A 110 7.57 -1.67 -17.64
C LEU A 110 6.94 -0.63 -16.69
N MET A 111 5.63 -0.49 -16.76
CA MET A 111 4.85 0.27 -15.79
C MET A 111 3.74 -0.59 -15.21
N ILE A 112 3.59 -0.51 -13.91
CA ILE A 112 2.49 -1.14 -13.17
C ILE A 112 1.78 -0.04 -12.39
N LYS A 113 0.50 0.14 -12.63
CA LYS A 113 -0.38 0.98 -11.81
C LYS A 113 -1.32 0.10 -11.01
N TYR A 114 -1.41 0.38 -9.72
CA TYR A 114 -2.24 -0.37 -8.78
C TYR A 114 -3.04 0.60 -7.91
N PRO A 115 -4.12 1.21 -8.46
CA PRO A 115 -5.07 1.94 -7.63
C PRO A 115 -5.85 0.97 -6.74
N TYR A 116 -5.92 1.31 -5.47
CA TYR A 116 -6.65 0.58 -4.44
C TYR A 116 -7.51 1.54 -3.63
N GLN A 117 -8.78 1.21 -3.48
CA GLN A 117 -9.72 1.96 -2.65
C GLN A 117 -10.35 1.05 -1.60
N HIS A 118 -10.43 1.55 -0.39
CA HIS A 118 -11.09 0.90 0.72
C HIS A 118 -12.09 1.87 1.37
N HIS A 119 -13.29 1.38 1.55
CA HIS A 119 -14.38 2.06 2.26
C HIS A 119 -14.84 1.17 3.40
N ASN A 120 -14.92 1.71 4.59
CA ASN A 120 -15.49 1.02 5.72
C ASN A 120 -16.51 1.89 6.44
N ILE A 121 -17.72 1.39 6.61
CA ILE A 121 -18.76 1.99 7.43
C ILE A 121 -18.98 1.08 8.64
N TYR A 122 -18.75 1.64 9.81
CA TYR A 122 -19.00 0.97 11.08
C TYR A 122 -20.08 1.71 11.85
N SER A 123 -21.10 0.99 12.31
CA SER A 123 -22.17 1.49 13.18
C SER A 123 -22.24 0.65 14.43
N SER A 124 -22.26 1.30 15.57
CA SER A 124 -22.35 0.68 16.89
C SER A 124 -23.46 1.31 17.70
N THR A 125 -24.51 0.54 17.98
CA THR A 125 -25.63 0.93 18.82
C THR A 125 -25.49 0.28 20.18
N VAL A 126 -25.47 1.07 21.25
CA VAL A 126 -25.42 0.60 22.63
C VAL A 126 -26.61 1.12 23.41
N LEU A 127 -27.36 0.21 24.01
CA LEU A 127 -28.45 0.49 24.94
C LEU A 127 -27.97 0.16 26.34
N ASN A 128 -28.02 1.13 27.25
CA ASN A 128 -27.66 0.96 28.65
C ASN A 128 -28.86 1.27 29.54
N TYR A 129 -29.17 0.34 30.43
CA TYR A 129 -30.19 0.49 31.46
C TYR A 129 -29.60 0.31 32.85
N THR A 130 -29.69 1.35 33.66
CA THR A 130 -29.23 1.35 35.04
C THR A 130 -30.39 1.76 35.97
N ASN A 131 -30.68 0.95 36.98
CA ASN A 131 -31.71 1.27 37.96
C ASN A 131 -31.39 0.68 39.35
N THR A 132 -31.86 1.34 40.38
CA THR A 132 -31.74 0.88 41.75
C THR A 132 -33.14 0.57 42.30
N PHE A 133 -33.36 -0.69 42.64
CA PHE A 133 -34.65 -1.16 43.18
C PHE A 133 -34.57 -1.28 44.71
N ALA A 134 -35.62 -0.79 45.37
CA ALA A 134 -35.75 -0.84 46.82
C ALA A 134 -34.54 -0.29 47.60
N ASP A 135 -33.83 0.70 47.03
CA ASP A 135 -32.64 1.34 47.60
C ASP A 135 -31.49 0.38 47.97
N LYS A 136 -31.53 -0.86 47.47
CA LYS A 136 -30.58 -1.93 47.83
C LYS A 136 -30.06 -2.72 46.62
N HIS A 137 -30.84 -2.82 45.54
CA HIS A 137 -30.51 -3.66 44.41
C HIS A 137 -30.19 -2.80 43.21
N ASN A 138 -28.93 -2.76 42.82
CA ASN A 138 -28.47 -2.07 41.61
C ASN A 138 -28.47 -3.05 40.42
N LEU A 139 -29.16 -2.68 39.38
CA LEU A 139 -29.18 -3.39 38.11
C LEU A 139 -28.53 -2.52 37.05
N ASP A 140 -27.58 -3.08 36.34
CA ASP A 140 -26.95 -2.49 35.17
C ASP A 140 -26.96 -3.52 34.02
N VAL A 141 -27.60 -3.15 32.89
CA VAL A 141 -27.76 -4.00 31.73
C VAL A 141 -27.30 -3.24 30.51
N LEU A 142 -26.42 -3.84 29.76
CA LEU A 142 -25.91 -3.32 28.50
C LEU A 142 -26.27 -4.27 27.35
N LEU A 143 -26.85 -3.73 26.30
CA LEU A 143 -27.10 -4.41 25.04
C LEU A 143 -26.40 -3.65 23.92
N GLY A 144 -25.53 -4.32 23.15
CA GLY A 144 -24.82 -3.74 22.02
C GLY A 144 -25.13 -4.47 20.74
N TRP A 145 -25.15 -3.70 19.66
CA TRP A 145 -25.26 -4.21 18.28
C TRP A 145 -24.33 -3.41 17.38
N ASP A 146 -23.49 -4.14 16.63
CA ASP A 146 -22.49 -3.58 15.73
C ASP A 146 -22.74 -4.06 14.30
N VAL A 147 -22.55 -3.15 13.35
CA VAL A 147 -22.57 -3.43 11.92
C VAL A 147 -21.27 -2.90 11.31
N ASP A 148 -20.60 -3.72 10.51
CA ASP A 148 -19.36 -3.39 9.82
C ASP A 148 -19.50 -3.76 8.34
N ASP A 149 -19.53 -2.75 7.47
CA ASP A 149 -19.64 -2.91 6.01
C ASP A 149 -18.36 -2.41 5.34
N ARG A 150 -17.62 -3.34 4.69
CA ARG A 150 -16.35 -3.09 4.02
C ARG A 150 -16.46 -3.30 2.54
N LYS A 151 -15.92 -2.36 1.79
CA LYS A 151 -15.79 -2.47 0.34
C LYS A 151 -14.36 -2.17 -0.06
N GLU A 152 -13.79 -3.09 -0.81
CA GLU A 152 -12.46 -2.96 -1.38
C GLU A 152 -12.55 -3.05 -2.89
N GLN A 153 -11.85 -2.15 -3.57
CA GLN A 153 -11.74 -2.13 -5.01
C GLN A 153 -10.29 -1.92 -5.39
N PHE A 154 -9.81 -2.72 -6.31
CA PHE A 154 -8.49 -2.55 -6.87
C PHE A 154 -8.51 -2.86 -8.36
N VAL A 155 -7.59 -2.24 -9.08
CA VAL A 155 -7.33 -2.52 -10.48
C VAL A 155 -5.82 -2.62 -10.64
N GLN A 156 -5.35 -3.61 -11.36
CA GLN A 156 -3.96 -3.66 -11.78
C GLN A 156 -3.89 -3.44 -13.28
N ALA A 157 -3.14 -2.43 -13.68
CA ALA A 157 -2.84 -2.16 -15.08
C ALA A 157 -1.33 -2.27 -15.28
N VAL A 158 -0.94 -3.08 -16.25
CA VAL A 158 0.45 -3.32 -16.61
C VAL A 158 0.64 -2.91 -18.07
N GLY A 159 1.74 -2.26 -18.36
CA GLY A 159 2.10 -1.92 -19.74
C GLY A 159 3.60 -2.01 -19.92
N ALA A 160 3.99 -2.60 -21.04
CA ALA A 160 5.38 -2.82 -21.40
C ALA A 160 5.70 -2.29 -22.82
N ASN A 161 6.96 -2.36 -23.19
CA ASN A 161 7.46 -2.03 -24.52
C ASN A 161 7.18 -0.57 -24.90
N TYR A 162 7.86 0.33 -24.23
CA TYR A 162 7.79 1.76 -24.47
C TYR A 162 8.58 2.17 -25.72
N PRO A 163 8.15 3.18 -26.47
CA PRO A 163 8.94 3.74 -27.56
C PRO A 163 10.19 4.49 -27.04
N HIS A 164 10.13 5.06 -25.83
CA HIS A 164 11.25 5.69 -25.13
C HIS A 164 10.87 6.06 -23.69
N ASP A 165 11.87 6.24 -22.80
CA ASP A 165 11.69 6.52 -21.36
C ASP A 165 11.17 7.93 -21.02
N LYS A 166 11.06 8.84 -22.01
CA LYS A 166 10.64 10.22 -21.75
C LYS A 166 9.13 10.40 -21.56
N LEU A 167 8.33 9.40 -21.95
CA LEU A 167 6.87 9.41 -21.83
C LEU A 167 6.38 8.16 -21.11
N PRO A 168 6.65 8.05 -19.80
CA PRO A 168 6.28 6.89 -19.00
C PRO A 168 4.80 6.91 -18.62
N GLU A 169 3.92 6.69 -19.58
CA GLU A 169 2.48 6.60 -19.41
C GLU A 169 1.96 5.28 -19.97
N LEU A 170 0.99 4.65 -19.29
CA LEU A 170 0.41 3.38 -19.75
C LEU A 170 -0.14 3.45 -21.19
N GLY A 171 -0.68 4.60 -21.59
CA GLY A 171 -1.21 4.79 -22.95
C GLY A 171 -0.16 4.77 -24.06
N ASN A 172 1.13 4.79 -23.71
CA ASN A 172 2.24 4.79 -24.65
C ASN A 172 2.90 3.40 -24.77
N THR A 173 2.39 2.39 -24.11
CA THR A 173 2.87 1.02 -24.20
C THR A 173 2.31 0.35 -25.44
N SER A 174 3.10 -0.52 -26.09
CA SER A 174 2.62 -1.33 -27.20
C SER A 174 2.17 -2.73 -26.78
N GLU A 175 2.41 -3.10 -25.52
CA GLU A 175 2.00 -4.37 -24.92
C GLU A 175 1.32 -4.10 -23.56
N PRO A 176 0.03 -4.49 -23.43
CA PRO A 176 -0.72 -4.35 -22.18
C PRO A 176 -0.40 -5.48 -21.19
#